data_e632d1f56752313b6b98503e45b82735
#
_entry.id   e632d1f56752313b6b98503e45b82735
#
_cell.length_a   1.000
_cell.length_b   1.000
_cell.length_c   1.000
_cell.angle_alpha   90.00
_cell.angle_beta   90.00
_cell.angle_gamma   90.00
#
_symmetry.space_group_name_H-M   'P 1'
#
loop_
_entity.id
_entity.type
_entity.pdbx_description
1 polymer ?
#
loop_
_entity_poly.entity_id
_entity_poly.type
_entity_poly.pdbx_seq_one_letter_code
_entity_poly.pdbx_strand_id
1 'polypeptide(L)'
;KMCFIGDGNNMANSLIVGGLKTGMSVAAATPADYRPDPEVLDFAKPYGDKFLLTSDIRAAAEKADVVFTDVWASMGMEEEAEKRRAAFKGYQVNEELLGLCAPDAMVQHCLPAHRGEEITDETFEKHANEIFDEAENRLHAQKAVMVKLMAGK
;
A
#
# COMPACT_ATOMS: atom_id res chain seq x y z
N LYS A 1 -8.87 -9.17 -2.60
CA LYS A 1 -7.73 -9.09 -1.66
C LYS A 1 -6.91 -7.85 -1.99
N MET A 2 -6.63 -7.03 -1.01
CA MET A 2 -5.69 -5.91 -1.09
C MET A 2 -4.32 -6.33 -0.56
N CYS A 3 -3.27 -5.92 -1.26
CA CYS A 3 -1.87 -6.11 -0.86
C CYS A 3 -1.19 -4.76 -0.73
N PHE A 4 -0.46 -4.54 0.36
CA PHE A 4 0.46 -3.42 0.53
C PHE A 4 1.90 -3.94 0.64
N ILE A 5 2.84 -3.28 -0.06
CA ILE A 5 4.25 -3.63 -0.06
C ILE A 5 5.08 -2.38 0.19
N GLY A 6 5.84 -2.34 1.28
CA GLY A 6 6.66 -1.18 1.62
C GLY A 6 6.81 -0.94 3.11
N ASP A 7 6.87 0.32 3.51
CA ASP A 7 7.02 0.74 4.90
C ASP A 7 5.68 0.64 5.65
N GLY A 8 5.73 0.13 6.89
CA GLY A 8 4.57 0.08 7.80
C GLY A 8 4.14 1.46 8.33
N ASN A 9 4.20 2.47 7.51
CA ASN A 9 3.91 3.88 7.81
C ASN A 9 2.40 4.21 7.78
N ASN A 10 2.09 5.51 7.69
CA ASN A 10 0.72 6.02 7.64
C ASN A 10 -0.14 5.42 6.51
N MET A 11 0.45 5.12 5.34
CA MET A 11 -0.29 4.49 4.24
C MET A 11 -0.68 3.05 4.58
N ALA A 12 0.29 2.23 5.02
CA ALA A 12 0.02 0.86 5.46
C ALA A 12 -1.04 0.83 6.56
N ASN A 13 -0.91 1.68 7.58
CA ASN A 13 -1.84 1.78 8.70
C ASN A 13 -3.26 2.10 8.23
N SER A 14 -3.41 3.08 7.36
CA SER A 14 -4.71 3.51 6.81
C SER A 14 -5.35 2.42 5.95
N LEU A 15 -4.56 1.77 5.09
CA LEU A 15 -5.03 0.72 4.19
C LEU A 15 -5.46 -0.53 4.95
N ILE A 16 -4.72 -0.94 5.99
CA ILE A 16 -5.10 -2.06 6.85
C ILE A 16 -6.46 -1.80 7.50
N VAL A 17 -6.61 -0.64 8.16
CA VAL A 17 -7.87 -0.30 8.84
C VAL A 17 -9.02 -0.16 7.85
N GLY A 18 -8.83 0.58 6.77
CA GLY A 18 -9.85 0.83 5.75
C GLY A 18 -10.28 -0.46 5.04
N GLY A 19 -9.31 -1.25 4.58
CA GLY A 19 -9.58 -2.51 3.89
C GLY A 19 -10.33 -3.51 4.76
N LEU A 20 -9.88 -3.73 5.99
CA LEU A 20 -10.55 -4.65 6.91
C LEU A 20 -11.98 -4.19 7.28
N LYS A 21 -12.17 -2.88 7.54
CA LYS A 21 -13.52 -2.32 7.83
C LYS A 21 -14.49 -2.44 6.66
N THR A 22 -14.00 -2.40 5.43
CA THR A 22 -14.83 -2.56 4.22
C THR A 22 -15.02 -4.03 3.81
N GLY A 23 -14.47 -4.96 4.59
CA GLY A 23 -14.66 -6.41 4.40
C GLY A 23 -13.66 -7.07 3.48
N MET A 24 -12.63 -6.37 3.04
CA MET A 24 -11.54 -6.93 2.23
C MET A 24 -10.67 -7.86 3.06
N SER A 25 -10.00 -8.80 2.40
CA SER A 25 -8.80 -9.43 2.93
C SER A 25 -7.61 -8.53 2.65
N VAL A 26 -6.75 -8.32 3.64
CA VAL A 26 -5.59 -7.41 3.54
C VAL A 26 -4.31 -8.17 3.84
N ALA A 27 -3.32 -8.05 2.96
CA ALA A 27 -1.96 -8.52 3.20
C ALA A 27 -1.01 -7.31 3.20
N ALA A 28 -0.17 -7.20 4.22
CA ALA A 28 0.87 -6.20 4.29
C ALA A 28 2.25 -6.88 4.35
N ALA A 29 3.12 -6.56 3.40
CA ALA A 29 4.50 -7.01 3.40
C ALA A 29 5.44 -5.86 3.75
N THR A 30 6.07 -5.94 4.90
CA THR A 30 7.00 -4.93 5.42
C THR A 30 8.27 -5.58 5.93
N PRO A 31 9.45 -4.92 5.87
CA PRO A 31 10.63 -5.38 6.59
C PRO A 31 10.35 -5.49 8.10
N ALA A 32 11.04 -6.38 8.78
CA ALA A 32 10.78 -6.70 10.19
C ALA A 32 10.87 -5.48 11.13
N ASP A 33 11.78 -4.53 10.80
CA ASP A 33 12.01 -3.32 11.59
C ASP A 33 11.10 -2.13 11.19
N TYR A 34 10.26 -2.32 10.17
CA TYR A 34 9.39 -1.28 9.60
C TYR A 34 7.93 -1.74 9.56
N ARG A 35 7.45 -2.27 10.68
CA ARG A 35 6.08 -2.79 10.80
C ARG A 35 5.07 -1.67 10.99
N PRO A 36 3.79 -1.93 10.64
CA PRO A 36 2.68 -1.07 11.02
C PRO A 36 2.59 -0.84 12.52
N ASP A 37 1.93 0.24 12.91
CA ASP A 37 1.77 0.63 14.30
C ASP A 37 1.14 -0.49 15.13
N PRO A 38 1.60 -0.71 16.38
CA PRO A 38 1.04 -1.74 17.26
C PRO A 38 -0.47 -1.63 17.46
N GLU A 39 -1.01 -0.42 17.54
CA GLU A 39 -2.46 -0.20 17.68
C GLU A 39 -3.24 -0.69 16.44
N VAL A 40 -2.68 -0.53 15.25
CA VAL A 40 -3.27 -1.02 14.00
C VAL A 40 -3.20 -2.54 13.93
N LEU A 41 -2.10 -3.14 14.38
CA LEU A 41 -1.97 -4.58 14.45
C LEU A 41 -2.94 -5.19 15.48
N ASP A 42 -3.13 -4.52 16.62
CA ASP A 42 -4.11 -4.92 17.63
C ASP A 42 -5.54 -4.81 17.08
N PHE A 43 -5.85 -3.74 16.35
CA PHE A 43 -7.13 -3.60 15.63
C PHE A 43 -7.36 -4.73 14.62
N ALA A 44 -6.32 -5.19 13.94
CA ALA A 44 -6.44 -6.23 12.91
C ALA A 44 -6.64 -7.65 13.49
N LYS A 45 -6.22 -7.93 14.74
CA LYS A 45 -6.32 -9.26 15.38
C LYS A 45 -7.70 -9.93 15.27
N PRO A 46 -8.83 -9.23 15.55
CA PRO A 46 -10.16 -9.85 15.47
C PRO A 46 -10.58 -10.30 14.07
N TYR A 47 -9.89 -9.83 13.03
CA TYR A 47 -10.21 -10.18 11.65
C TYR A 47 -9.62 -11.53 11.20
N GLY A 48 -8.75 -12.14 12.03
CA GLY A 48 -8.21 -13.48 11.79
C GLY A 48 -7.58 -13.63 10.42
N ASP A 49 -8.00 -14.65 9.68
CA ASP A 49 -7.45 -14.99 8.36
C ASP A 49 -7.65 -13.92 7.27
N LYS A 50 -8.42 -12.88 7.55
CA LYS A 50 -8.55 -11.74 6.64
C LYS A 50 -7.36 -10.78 6.67
N PHE A 51 -6.46 -10.92 7.65
CA PHE A 51 -5.26 -10.09 7.74
C PHE A 51 -4.00 -10.94 7.77
N LEU A 52 -3.07 -10.64 6.86
CA LEU A 52 -1.73 -11.22 6.80
C LEU A 52 -0.67 -10.12 6.94
N LEU A 53 0.17 -10.19 7.98
CA LEU A 53 1.41 -9.42 8.07
C LEU A 53 2.59 -10.36 7.84
N THR A 54 3.44 -10.03 6.88
CA THR A 54 4.59 -10.87 6.49
C THR A 54 5.78 -10.00 6.07
N SER A 55 6.96 -10.58 5.97
CA SER A 55 8.12 -10.00 5.28
C SER A 55 8.31 -10.61 3.87
N ASP A 56 7.49 -11.58 3.49
CA ASP A 56 7.51 -12.21 2.17
C ASP A 56 6.52 -11.48 1.23
N ILE A 57 7.08 -10.67 0.31
CA ILE A 57 6.28 -9.93 -0.66
C ILE A 57 5.49 -10.85 -1.60
N ARG A 58 6.02 -12.04 -1.91
CA ARG A 58 5.34 -13.00 -2.80
C ARG A 58 4.10 -13.59 -2.14
N ALA A 59 4.21 -13.98 -0.88
CA ALA A 59 3.07 -14.46 -0.10
C ALA A 59 1.98 -13.38 0.07
N ALA A 60 2.38 -12.11 0.23
CA ALA A 60 1.44 -11.01 0.29
C ALA A 60 0.72 -10.75 -1.05
N ALA A 61 1.45 -10.78 -2.15
CA ALA A 61 0.95 -10.49 -3.49
C ALA A 61 0.06 -11.62 -4.07
N GLU A 62 0.23 -12.86 -3.60
CA GLU A 62 -0.50 -14.01 -4.15
C GLU A 62 -2.00 -13.75 -4.22
N LYS A 63 -2.55 -13.79 -5.45
CA LYS A 63 -3.99 -13.55 -5.75
C LYS A 63 -4.54 -12.22 -5.22
N ALA A 64 -3.70 -11.18 -5.13
CA ALA A 64 -4.16 -9.84 -4.81
C ALA A 64 -4.92 -9.23 -6.00
N ASP A 65 -6.04 -8.57 -5.73
CA ASP A 65 -6.83 -7.84 -6.73
C ASP A 65 -6.33 -6.40 -6.89
N VAL A 66 -5.65 -5.88 -5.86
CA VAL A 66 -5.02 -4.57 -5.88
C VAL A 66 -3.73 -4.58 -5.06
N VAL A 67 -2.68 -3.99 -5.62
CA VAL A 67 -1.37 -3.83 -4.97
C VAL A 67 -1.11 -2.35 -4.74
N PHE A 68 -0.88 -1.99 -3.50
CA PHE A 68 -0.45 -0.66 -3.09
C PHE A 68 1.03 -0.66 -2.74
N THR A 69 1.72 0.41 -3.09
CA THR A 69 3.06 0.71 -2.56
C THR A 69 3.19 2.21 -2.26
N ASP A 70 4.23 2.57 -1.54
CA ASP A 70 4.59 3.94 -1.19
C ASP A 70 6.11 4.07 -1.12
N VAL A 71 6.61 5.30 -1.19
CA VAL A 71 8.04 5.59 -1.10
C VAL A 71 8.67 4.99 0.16
N TRP A 72 9.87 4.44 0.04
CA TRP A 72 10.57 3.85 1.19
C TRP A 72 11.07 4.89 2.19
N ALA A 73 11.33 6.12 1.73
CA ALA A 73 11.69 7.25 2.57
C ALA A 73 10.76 8.42 2.26
N SER A 74 9.88 8.75 3.21
CA SER A 74 9.00 9.91 3.10
C SER A 74 9.79 11.22 3.24
N MET A 75 9.19 12.34 2.84
CA MET A 75 9.78 13.67 2.99
C MET A 75 10.21 13.90 4.45
N GLY A 76 11.41 14.41 4.65
CA GLY A 76 12.01 14.64 5.97
C GLY A 76 12.83 13.47 6.53
N MET A 77 12.97 12.37 5.78
CA MET A 77 13.77 11.19 6.16
C MET A 77 15.03 11.03 5.30
N GLU A 78 15.51 12.09 4.66
CA GLU A 78 16.63 12.03 3.70
C GLU A 78 17.92 11.52 4.36
N GLU A 79 18.14 11.81 5.64
CA GLU A 79 19.31 11.31 6.40
C GLU A 79 19.29 9.79 6.60
N GLU A 80 18.11 9.17 6.57
CA GLU A 80 17.94 7.72 6.69
C GLU A 80 17.79 7.01 5.33
N ALA A 81 17.79 7.74 4.22
CA ALA A 81 17.46 7.20 2.90
C ALA A 81 18.32 5.98 2.50
N GLU A 82 19.64 6.03 2.75
CA GLU A 82 20.53 4.90 2.43
C GLU A 82 20.22 3.66 3.28
N LYS A 83 19.99 3.86 4.58
CA LYS A 83 19.62 2.76 5.49
C LYS A 83 18.31 2.13 5.07
N ARG A 84 17.34 2.95 4.68
CA ARG A 84 16.02 2.50 4.19
C ARG A 84 16.16 1.76 2.88
N ARG A 85 16.89 2.28 1.89
CA ARG A 85 17.16 1.56 0.62
C ARG A 85 17.75 0.18 0.84
N ALA A 86 18.65 0.05 1.82
CA ALA A 86 19.23 -1.25 2.16
C ALA A 86 18.19 -2.20 2.78
N ALA A 87 17.35 -1.70 3.70
CA ALA A 87 16.32 -2.48 4.38
C ALA A 87 15.17 -2.91 3.45
N PHE A 88 14.81 -2.04 2.50
CA PHE A 88 13.73 -2.28 1.55
C PHE A 88 14.17 -2.94 0.25
N LYS A 89 15.45 -3.32 0.13
CA LYS A 89 15.94 -4.05 -1.02
C LYS A 89 15.11 -5.33 -1.25
N GLY A 90 14.42 -5.38 -2.41
CA GLY A 90 13.53 -6.48 -2.76
C GLY A 90 12.03 -6.21 -2.49
N TYR A 91 11.67 -5.10 -1.85
CA TYR A 91 10.27 -4.68 -1.65
C TYR A 91 9.77 -3.80 -2.82
N GLN A 92 10.09 -4.20 -4.03
CA GLN A 92 9.72 -3.47 -5.24
C GLN A 92 8.52 -4.12 -5.93
N VAL A 93 7.55 -3.31 -6.31
CA VAL A 93 6.46 -3.72 -7.20
C VAL A 93 6.95 -3.71 -8.65
N ASN A 94 6.88 -4.87 -9.29
CA ASN A 94 7.33 -5.11 -10.65
C ASN A 94 6.47 -6.17 -11.33
N GLU A 95 6.66 -6.38 -12.63
CA GLU A 95 5.89 -7.33 -13.43
C GLU A 95 6.01 -8.79 -12.94
N GLU A 96 7.18 -9.20 -12.42
CA GLU A 96 7.34 -10.54 -11.85
C GLU A 96 6.42 -10.75 -10.63
N LEU A 97 6.36 -9.75 -9.75
CA LEU A 97 5.49 -9.78 -8.59
C LEU A 97 4.01 -9.75 -8.99
N LEU A 98 3.65 -8.90 -9.95
CA LEU A 98 2.28 -8.80 -10.46
C LEU A 98 1.82 -10.09 -11.14
N GLY A 99 2.74 -10.89 -11.68
CA GLY A 99 2.44 -12.23 -12.19
C GLY A 99 1.90 -13.21 -11.13
N LEU A 100 2.00 -12.90 -9.83
CA LEU A 100 1.44 -13.68 -8.72
C LEU A 100 0.03 -13.20 -8.31
N CYS A 101 -0.34 -12.01 -8.73
CA CYS A 101 -1.61 -11.39 -8.42
C CYS A 101 -2.75 -11.96 -9.27
N ALA A 102 -3.97 -11.48 -9.06
CA ALA A 102 -5.08 -11.75 -9.94
C ALA A 102 -4.79 -11.19 -11.36
N PRO A 103 -5.33 -11.79 -12.45
CA PRO A 103 -5.01 -11.38 -13.83
C PRO A 103 -5.25 -9.90 -14.13
N ASP A 104 -6.24 -9.31 -13.50
CA ASP A 104 -6.62 -7.90 -13.70
C ASP A 104 -6.30 -7.06 -12.46
N ALA A 105 -5.22 -7.40 -11.73
CA ALA A 105 -4.83 -6.69 -10.53
C ALA A 105 -4.45 -5.23 -10.83
N MET A 106 -5.04 -4.32 -10.08
CA MET A 106 -4.70 -2.90 -10.14
C MET A 106 -3.43 -2.61 -9.36
N VAL A 107 -2.67 -1.61 -9.81
CA VAL A 107 -1.54 -1.04 -9.07
C VAL A 107 -1.87 0.37 -8.63
N GLN A 108 -1.65 0.68 -7.38
CA GLN A 108 -1.98 1.95 -6.75
C GLN A 108 -0.74 2.54 -6.07
N HIS A 109 -0.61 3.86 -6.11
CA HIS A 109 0.48 4.60 -5.48
C HIS A 109 0.02 6.01 -5.11
N CYS A 110 0.12 6.37 -3.84
CA CYS A 110 -0.37 7.67 -3.34
C CYS A 110 0.42 8.89 -3.83
N LEU A 111 1.53 8.66 -4.54
CA LEU A 111 2.45 9.69 -5.05
C LEU A 111 3.03 10.62 -3.94
N PRO A 112 4.26 11.15 -4.13
CA PRO A 112 5.17 10.95 -5.29
C PRO A 112 5.76 9.54 -5.34
N ALA A 113 6.19 9.06 -6.51
CA ALA A 113 6.84 7.77 -6.70
C ALA A 113 8.34 7.92 -7.02
N HIS A 114 9.16 7.00 -6.49
CA HIS A 114 10.58 6.88 -6.84
C HIS A 114 10.78 5.66 -7.76
N ARG A 115 10.64 5.89 -9.05
CA ARG A 115 10.79 4.84 -10.07
C ARG A 115 12.16 4.19 -9.98
N GLY A 116 12.18 2.85 -9.97
CA GLY A 116 13.38 2.05 -9.76
C GLY A 116 13.66 1.72 -8.28
N GLU A 117 12.95 2.34 -7.33
CA GLU A 117 12.96 1.99 -5.92
C GLU A 117 11.74 1.09 -5.60
N GLU A 118 10.66 1.64 -5.03
CA GLU A 118 9.47 0.88 -4.63
C GLU A 118 8.63 0.34 -5.79
N ILE A 119 8.75 0.93 -6.97
CA ILE A 119 8.06 0.52 -8.20
C ILE A 119 8.99 0.67 -9.40
N THR A 120 8.93 -0.28 -10.35
CA THR A 120 9.70 -0.13 -11.60
C THR A 120 9.06 0.91 -12.51
N ASP A 121 9.88 1.50 -13.40
CA ASP A 121 9.40 2.45 -14.39
C ASP A 121 8.35 1.82 -15.33
N GLU A 122 8.61 0.60 -15.78
CA GLU A 122 7.71 -0.16 -16.64
C GLU A 122 6.35 -0.40 -15.99
N THR A 123 6.33 -0.86 -14.74
CA THR A 123 5.09 -1.11 -14.00
C THR A 123 4.34 0.19 -13.75
N PHE A 124 5.04 1.27 -13.40
CA PHE A 124 4.41 2.57 -13.19
C PHE A 124 3.72 3.07 -14.46
N GLU A 125 4.40 3.04 -15.61
CA GLU A 125 3.83 3.52 -16.87
C GLU A 125 2.64 2.67 -17.34
N LYS A 126 2.71 1.36 -17.17
CA LYS A 126 1.63 0.44 -17.52
C LYS A 126 0.36 0.70 -16.72
N HIS A 127 0.50 1.06 -15.46
CA HIS A 127 -0.58 1.32 -14.52
C HIS A 127 -0.81 2.82 -14.21
N ALA A 128 -0.22 3.72 -15.01
CA ALA A 128 -0.25 5.16 -14.77
C ALA A 128 -1.67 5.72 -14.63
N ASN A 129 -2.62 5.26 -15.44
CA ASN A 129 -4.00 5.72 -15.37
C ASN A 129 -4.64 5.42 -14.00
N GLU A 130 -4.44 4.20 -13.49
CA GLU A 130 -4.97 3.77 -12.19
C GLU A 130 -4.35 4.56 -11.04
N ILE A 131 -3.03 4.79 -11.12
CA ILE A 131 -2.26 5.55 -10.13
C ILE A 131 -2.72 7.02 -10.10
N PHE A 132 -2.90 7.63 -11.27
CA PHE A 132 -3.38 9.01 -11.33
C PHE A 132 -4.85 9.15 -10.94
N ASP A 133 -5.69 8.16 -11.25
CA ASP A 133 -7.08 8.12 -10.80
C ASP A 133 -7.15 8.03 -9.25
N GLU A 134 -6.28 7.25 -8.61
CA GLU A 134 -6.17 7.24 -7.15
C GLU A 134 -5.83 8.64 -6.60
N ALA A 135 -4.83 9.29 -7.17
CA ALA A 135 -4.40 10.62 -6.74
C ALA A 135 -5.53 11.66 -6.90
N GLU A 136 -6.28 11.62 -8.00
CA GLU A 136 -7.43 12.48 -8.22
C GLU A 136 -8.58 12.17 -7.26
N ASN A 137 -8.86 10.88 -7.00
CA ASN A 137 -9.93 10.46 -6.10
C ASN A 137 -9.72 10.93 -4.66
N ARG A 138 -8.51 11.24 -4.24
CA ARG A 138 -8.27 11.89 -2.95
C ARG A 138 -9.05 13.19 -2.81
N LEU A 139 -9.14 14.00 -3.87
CA LEU A 139 -9.95 15.22 -3.88
C LEU A 139 -11.45 14.88 -3.76
N HIS A 140 -11.92 13.95 -4.55
CA HIS A 140 -13.35 13.61 -4.63
C HIS A 140 -13.86 12.93 -3.35
N ALA A 141 -13.11 12.00 -2.79
CA ALA A 141 -13.47 11.32 -1.55
C ALA A 141 -13.57 12.29 -0.36
N GLN A 142 -12.62 13.19 -0.22
CA GLN A 142 -12.62 14.18 0.87
C GLN A 142 -13.77 15.18 0.70
N LYS A 143 -14.05 15.63 -0.52
CA LYS A 143 -15.22 16.48 -0.81
C LYS A 143 -16.52 15.76 -0.46
N ALA A 144 -16.67 14.49 -0.81
CA ALA A 144 -17.86 13.71 -0.48
C ALA A 144 -18.07 13.59 1.03
N VAL A 145 -17.00 13.33 1.80
CA VAL A 145 -17.05 13.30 3.27
C VAL A 145 -17.49 14.65 3.83
N MET A 146 -16.90 15.75 3.37
CA MET A 146 -17.29 17.10 3.81
C MET A 146 -18.76 17.40 3.51
N VAL A 147 -19.22 17.09 2.29
CA VAL A 147 -20.64 17.28 1.93
C VAL A 147 -21.54 16.47 2.84
N LYS A 148 -21.22 15.21 3.10
CA LYS A 148 -22.03 14.34 3.96
C LYS A 148 -22.11 14.85 5.40
N LEU A 149 -21.00 15.34 5.94
CA LEU A 149 -20.94 15.86 7.31
C LEU A 149 -21.60 17.23 7.46
N MET A 150 -21.56 18.07 6.43
CA MET A 150 -22.07 19.43 6.48
C MET A 150 -23.51 19.57 5.99
N ALA A 151 -23.94 18.75 5.02
CA ALA A 151 -25.30 18.78 4.46
C ALA A 151 -26.30 17.93 5.26
N GLY A 152 -25.87 17.13 6.19
CA GLY A 152 -26.69 16.24 7.01
C GLY A 152 -27.29 16.89 8.28
N LYS A 153 -27.41 18.22 8.30
CA LYS A 153 -28.04 18.97 9.41
C LYS A 153 -29.36 19.57 8.96
#